data_90fd3b6a64d174f6424727c7592a044b
#
_entry.id   90fd3b6a64d174f6424727c7592a044b
#
_cell.length_a   1.000
_cell.length_b   1.000
_cell.length_c   1.000
_cell.angle_alpha   90.00
_cell.angle_beta   90.00
_cell.angle_gamma   90.00
#
_symmetry.space_group_name_H-M   'P 1'
#
loop_
_entity.id
_entity.type
_entity.pdbx_description
1 polymer ?
#
loop_
_entity_poly.entity_id
_entity_poly.type
_entity_poly.pdbx_seq_one_letter_code
_entity_poly.pdbx_strand_id
1 'polypeptide(L)'
;DIMNAASSSPAKRRPLVLVSWNGLDTPWAMIHLDATPEFDWVLFDYSGRAQTQEVKWRDQTAQVLSGATECKGEIYQALGSWLSTSITPQTHLPEYIGLLDDDIVIGVSDLNRVLHLARVEGLDVFSPVLTHDSRYTHRWSLQQPHRLFRDVDWVEVMMPFYKGQVFIAASPFFKDFVSSWGFDKYLFPMIQKAIKFIMFRLLLL
;
A
#
# COMPACT_ATOMS: atom_id res chain seq x y z
N ASP A 1 10.03 0.02 46.99
CA ASP A 1 9.39 -0.77 45.93
C ASP A 1 9.12 0.13 44.74
N ILE A 2 10.09 0.15 43.81
CA ILE A 2 9.92 0.84 42.54
C ILE A 2 9.28 -0.19 41.59
N MET A 3 7.96 -0.09 41.41
CA MET A 3 7.24 -0.87 40.42
C MET A 3 7.73 -0.52 39.02
N ASN A 4 8.37 -1.47 38.37
CA ASN A 4 8.66 -1.47 36.95
C ASN A 4 7.33 -1.38 36.16
N ALA A 5 6.92 -0.18 35.78
CA ALA A 5 5.93 0.00 34.73
C ALA A 5 6.59 -0.38 33.43
N ALA A 6 6.43 -1.64 33.03
CA ALA A 6 6.74 -2.06 31.66
C ALA A 6 5.88 -1.19 30.72
N SER A 7 6.51 -0.26 30.04
CA SER A 7 5.88 0.51 28.99
C SER A 7 5.55 -0.47 27.86
N SER A 8 4.33 -0.97 27.84
CA SER A 8 3.79 -1.68 26.69
C SER A 8 3.77 -0.69 25.53
N SER A 9 4.72 -0.85 24.63
CA SER A 9 4.66 -0.16 23.34
C SER A 9 3.28 -0.40 22.73
N PRO A 10 2.55 0.63 22.30
CA PRO A 10 1.22 0.43 21.73
C PRO A 10 1.33 -0.57 20.57
N ALA A 11 0.47 -1.57 20.58
CA ALA A 11 0.45 -2.61 19.55
C ALA A 11 0.30 -1.94 18.19
N LYS A 12 1.34 -2.03 17.34
CA LYS A 12 1.28 -1.52 15.97
C LYS A 12 0.18 -2.24 15.22
N ARG A 13 -0.69 -1.49 14.56
CA ARG A 13 -1.70 -2.08 13.68
C ARG A 13 -0.99 -2.77 12.51
N ARG A 14 -1.52 -3.93 12.08
CA ARG A 14 -1.03 -4.65 10.92
C ARG A 14 -0.98 -3.74 9.70
N PRO A 15 -0.08 -3.97 8.74
CA PRO A 15 -0.12 -3.29 7.45
C PRO A 15 -1.46 -3.51 6.75
N LEU A 16 -1.84 -2.59 5.88
CA LEU A 16 -3.03 -2.66 5.06
C LEU A 16 -2.61 -2.79 3.60
N VAL A 17 -3.19 -3.75 2.87
CA VAL A 17 -2.98 -3.89 1.43
C VAL A 17 -4.32 -3.73 0.72
N LEU A 18 -4.44 -2.66 -0.05
CA LEU A 18 -5.57 -2.42 -0.91
C LEU A 18 -5.29 -3.00 -2.30
N VAL A 19 -6.27 -3.73 -2.83
CA VAL A 19 -6.28 -4.20 -4.22
C VAL A 19 -7.42 -3.51 -4.95
N SER A 20 -7.13 -2.88 -6.08
CA SER A 20 -8.14 -2.35 -6.98
C SER A 20 -8.97 -3.49 -7.56
N TRP A 21 -10.26 -3.28 -7.74
CA TRP A 21 -11.19 -4.29 -8.21
C TRP A 21 -12.31 -3.68 -9.03
N ASN A 22 -12.75 -4.37 -10.07
CA ASN A 22 -13.84 -3.91 -10.95
C ASN A 22 -15.26 -4.20 -10.42
N GLY A 23 -15.38 -4.81 -9.23
CA GLY A 23 -16.65 -5.13 -8.59
C GLY A 23 -17.38 -6.35 -9.16
N LEU A 24 -16.88 -6.97 -10.22
CA LEU A 24 -17.57 -8.05 -10.97
C LEU A 24 -16.80 -9.36 -10.96
N ASP A 25 -15.50 -9.32 -11.22
CA ASP A 25 -14.67 -10.51 -11.33
C ASP A 25 -14.24 -11.05 -9.96
N THR A 26 -13.47 -12.13 -9.95
CA THR A 26 -12.87 -12.64 -8.71
C THR A 26 -11.89 -11.61 -8.15
N PRO A 27 -12.10 -11.08 -6.92
CA PRO A 27 -11.31 -9.95 -6.40
C PRO A 27 -9.81 -10.21 -6.38
N TRP A 28 -9.35 -11.39 -6.06
CA TRP A 28 -7.92 -11.72 -5.97
C TRP A 28 -7.42 -12.54 -7.18
N ALA A 29 -7.98 -12.30 -8.38
CA ALA A 29 -7.66 -13.10 -9.57
C ALA A 29 -6.14 -13.14 -9.86
N MET A 30 -5.42 -12.06 -9.59
CA MET A 30 -3.98 -11.92 -9.84
C MET A 30 -3.13 -12.16 -8.58
N ILE A 31 -3.74 -12.44 -7.43
CA ILE A 31 -3.01 -12.66 -6.18
C ILE A 31 -2.89 -14.16 -5.90
N HIS A 32 -1.67 -14.64 -5.75
CA HIS A 32 -1.40 -16.01 -5.36
C HIS A 32 -1.44 -16.14 -3.84
N LEU A 33 -2.42 -16.84 -3.28
CA LEU A 33 -2.54 -17.13 -1.85
C LEU A 33 -1.64 -18.33 -1.47
N ASP A 34 -0.34 -18.13 -1.56
CA ASP A 34 0.70 -19.12 -1.28
C ASP A 34 1.23 -19.08 0.16
N ALA A 35 0.78 -18.09 0.95
CA ALA A 35 1.10 -17.94 2.37
C ALA A 35 -0.06 -17.32 3.14
N THR A 36 0.02 -17.32 4.47
CA THR A 36 -0.89 -16.57 5.33
C THR A 36 -0.49 -15.09 5.32
N PRO A 37 -1.40 -14.15 5.01
CA PRO A 37 -1.08 -12.72 5.00
C PRO A 37 -0.68 -12.21 6.39
N GLU A 38 0.40 -11.42 6.46
CA GLU A 38 0.80 -10.67 7.64
C GLU A 38 0.23 -9.25 7.68
N PHE A 39 -0.80 -8.99 6.88
CA PHE A 39 -1.46 -7.71 6.67
C PHE A 39 -2.97 -7.91 6.54
N ASP A 40 -3.72 -6.82 6.60
CA ASP A 40 -5.17 -6.80 6.41
C ASP A 40 -5.47 -6.42 4.96
N TRP A 41 -6.48 -7.08 4.37
CA TRP A 41 -6.94 -6.81 3.01
C TRP A 41 -8.02 -5.73 2.97
N VAL A 42 -7.93 -4.85 1.98
CA VAL A 42 -9.02 -3.98 1.53
C VAL A 42 -9.17 -4.15 0.02
N LEU A 43 -10.39 -4.33 -0.46
CA LEU A 43 -10.72 -4.29 -1.86
C LEU A 43 -11.36 -2.94 -2.17
N PHE A 44 -10.90 -2.29 -3.22
CA PHE A 44 -11.54 -1.08 -3.70
C PHE A 44 -12.26 -1.35 -5.02
N ASP A 45 -13.59 -1.42 -4.98
CA ASP A 45 -14.40 -1.52 -6.17
C ASP A 45 -14.51 -0.15 -6.85
N TYR A 46 -13.72 0.05 -7.91
CA TYR A 46 -13.70 1.28 -8.68
C TYR A 46 -14.88 1.42 -9.65
N SER A 47 -15.68 0.37 -9.84
CA SER A 47 -16.89 0.43 -10.66
C SER A 47 -18.11 0.97 -9.92
N GLY A 48 -18.08 0.98 -8.59
CA GLY A 48 -19.22 1.35 -7.75
C GLY A 48 -20.37 0.33 -7.77
N ARG A 49 -20.12 -0.91 -8.21
CA ARG A 49 -21.18 -1.93 -8.39
C ARG A 49 -21.24 -2.97 -7.26
N ALA A 50 -20.21 -3.07 -6.45
CA ALA A 50 -20.20 -4.01 -5.34
C ALA A 50 -21.30 -3.67 -4.33
N GLN A 51 -22.15 -4.64 -4.05
CA GLN A 51 -23.24 -4.52 -3.08
C GLN A 51 -22.88 -5.09 -1.70
N THR A 52 -21.65 -5.53 -1.53
CA THR A 52 -21.14 -6.12 -0.30
C THR A 52 -20.10 -5.23 0.35
N GLN A 53 -20.07 -5.21 1.68
CA GLN A 53 -19.04 -4.51 2.45
C GLN A 53 -17.88 -5.41 2.84
N GLU A 54 -17.99 -6.70 2.55
CA GLU A 54 -16.98 -7.70 2.91
C GLU A 54 -16.98 -8.83 1.87
N VAL A 55 -15.81 -9.25 1.47
CA VAL A 55 -15.59 -10.42 0.61
C VAL A 55 -14.74 -11.44 1.35
N LYS A 56 -15.19 -12.69 1.33
CA LYS A 56 -14.46 -13.83 1.88
C LYS A 56 -13.95 -14.71 0.74
N TRP A 57 -12.68 -15.06 0.83
CA TRP A 57 -12.09 -16.05 -0.06
C TRP A 57 -11.14 -16.95 0.72
N ARG A 58 -11.45 -18.26 0.75
CA ARG A 58 -10.81 -19.22 1.67
C ARG A 58 -10.89 -18.68 3.10
N ASP A 59 -9.76 -18.62 3.81
CA ASP A 59 -9.66 -18.11 5.19
C ASP A 59 -9.39 -16.60 5.25
N GLN A 60 -9.47 -15.91 4.10
CA GLN A 60 -9.20 -14.49 4.00
C GLN A 60 -10.50 -13.70 3.95
N THR A 61 -10.51 -12.59 4.67
CA THR A 61 -11.59 -11.60 4.65
C THR A 61 -11.03 -10.25 4.26
N ALA A 62 -11.65 -9.60 3.29
CA ALA A 62 -11.33 -8.24 2.91
C ALA A 62 -12.54 -7.34 3.13
N GLN A 63 -12.29 -6.16 3.66
CA GLN A 63 -13.26 -5.08 3.66
C GLN A 63 -13.38 -4.52 2.25
N VAL A 64 -14.60 -4.19 1.83
CA VAL A 64 -14.85 -3.58 0.51
C VAL A 64 -15.16 -2.11 0.68
N LEU A 65 -14.40 -1.28 0.00
CA LEU A 65 -14.73 0.11 -0.30
C LEU A 65 -15.25 0.16 -1.72
N SER A 66 -16.33 0.86 -1.97
CA SER A 66 -16.93 0.93 -3.31
C SER A 66 -17.25 2.38 -3.66
N GLY A 67 -16.90 2.76 -4.88
CA GLY A 67 -17.20 4.07 -5.43
C GLY A 67 -16.80 4.12 -6.89
N ALA A 68 -17.72 4.54 -7.76
CA ALA A 68 -17.40 4.75 -9.17
C ALA A 68 -16.29 5.79 -9.29
N THR A 69 -15.15 5.39 -9.84
CA THR A 69 -13.98 6.25 -10.05
C THR A 69 -13.53 6.16 -11.51
N GLU A 70 -13.07 7.27 -12.06
CA GLU A 70 -12.48 7.32 -13.40
C GLU A 70 -10.96 7.29 -13.35
N CYS A 71 -10.38 7.68 -12.21
CA CYS A 71 -8.97 7.88 -12.07
C CYS A 71 -8.44 7.28 -10.75
N LYS A 72 -7.21 6.80 -10.79
CA LYS A 72 -6.54 6.18 -9.63
C LYS A 72 -6.40 7.11 -8.43
N GLY A 73 -6.23 8.42 -8.64
CA GLY A 73 -6.14 9.40 -7.54
C GLY A 73 -7.40 9.45 -6.69
N GLU A 74 -8.57 9.15 -7.26
CA GLU A 74 -9.83 9.07 -6.52
C GLU A 74 -9.86 7.87 -5.55
N ILE A 75 -9.19 6.76 -5.90
CA ILE A 75 -8.98 5.60 -5.00
C ILE A 75 -8.14 6.01 -3.79
N TYR A 76 -7.05 6.77 -4.02
CA TYR A 76 -6.22 7.31 -2.94
C TYR A 76 -7.00 8.24 -2.03
N GLN A 77 -7.82 9.12 -2.62
CA GLN A 77 -8.66 10.06 -1.87
C GLN A 77 -9.71 9.31 -1.03
N ALA A 78 -10.38 8.32 -1.60
CA ALA A 78 -11.37 7.50 -0.90
C ALA A 78 -10.72 6.72 0.26
N LEU A 79 -9.57 6.09 0.03
CA LEU A 79 -8.82 5.37 1.08
C LEU A 79 -8.37 6.33 2.18
N GLY A 80 -7.83 7.50 1.84
CA GLY A 80 -7.42 8.51 2.82
C GLY A 80 -8.58 9.01 3.66
N SER A 81 -9.74 9.25 3.05
CA SER A 81 -10.96 9.65 3.73
C SER A 81 -11.47 8.56 4.67
N TRP A 82 -11.52 7.31 4.18
CA TRP A 82 -11.93 6.17 5.00
C TRP A 82 -10.99 5.95 6.20
N LEU A 83 -9.69 6.00 6.00
CA LEU A 83 -8.72 5.88 7.08
C LEU A 83 -8.89 6.98 8.12
N SER A 84 -9.09 8.23 7.69
CA SER A 84 -9.27 9.37 8.60
C SER A 84 -10.51 9.24 9.47
N THR A 85 -11.58 8.59 8.98
CA THR A 85 -12.80 8.33 9.75
C THR A 85 -12.71 7.06 10.60
N SER A 86 -11.90 6.10 10.19
CA SER A 86 -11.74 4.79 10.86
C SER A 86 -10.68 4.80 11.97
N ILE A 87 -9.80 5.82 11.97
CA ILE A 87 -8.78 5.98 13.01
C ILE A 87 -9.41 6.69 14.21
N THR A 88 -9.55 5.94 15.28
CA THR A 88 -9.95 6.46 16.60
C THR A 88 -8.76 6.40 17.56
N PRO A 89 -8.83 7.01 18.75
CA PRO A 89 -7.79 6.82 19.76
C PRO A 89 -7.53 5.35 20.14
N GLN A 90 -8.50 4.46 19.90
CA GLN A 90 -8.41 3.02 20.15
C GLN A 90 -7.92 2.22 18.93
N THR A 91 -8.04 2.77 17.71
CA THR A 91 -7.59 2.13 16.47
C THR A 91 -6.33 2.82 15.95
N HIS A 92 -5.22 2.12 16.01
CA HIS A 92 -3.94 2.66 15.52
C HIS A 92 -3.91 2.73 13.99
N LEU A 93 -3.14 3.68 13.47
CA LEU A 93 -2.83 3.79 12.06
C LEU A 93 -2.12 2.51 11.57
N PRO A 94 -2.47 1.93 10.40
CA PRO A 94 -1.70 0.85 9.81
C PRO A 94 -0.21 1.19 9.72
N GLU A 95 0.66 0.20 9.99
CA GLU A 95 2.10 0.42 9.93
C GLU A 95 2.54 0.82 8.53
N TYR A 96 2.05 0.09 7.53
CA TYR A 96 2.21 0.37 6.11
C TYR A 96 0.88 0.29 5.39
N ILE A 97 0.77 0.99 4.27
CA ILE A 97 -0.39 1.00 3.38
C ILE A 97 0.14 0.71 1.98
N GLY A 98 -0.23 -0.43 1.42
CA GLY A 98 0.08 -0.84 0.06
C GLY A 98 -1.13 -0.64 -0.86
N LEU A 99 -0.90 -0.23 -2.10
CA LEU A 99 -1.94 -0.13 -3.13
C LEU A 99 -1.49 -0.92 -4.36
N LEU A 100 -2.27 -1.93 -4.72
CA LEU A 100 -2.00 -2.79 -5.87
C LEU A 100 -3.05 -2.55 -6.95
N ASP A 101 -2.60 -2.41 -8.18
CA ASP A 101 -3.49 -2.42 -9.35
C ASP A 101 -4.04 -3.84 -9.57
N ASP A 102 -5.19 -3.95 -10.20
CA ASP A 102 -5.89 -5.21 -10.45
C ASP A 102 -5.21 -6.13 -11.47
N ASP A 103 -4.20 -5.64 -12.17
CA ASP A 103 -3.38 -6.38 -13.12
C ASP A 103 -1.99 -6.80 -12.58
N ILE A 104 -1.74 -6.60 -11.29
CA ILE A 104 -0.49 -7.02 -10.64
C ILE A 104 -0.57 -8.47 -10.21
N VAL A 105 0.27 -9.32 -10.80
CA VAL A 105 0.47 -10.72 -10.40
C VAL A 105 1.53 -10.79 -9.31
N ILE A 106 1.15 -11.19 -8.10
CA ILE A 106 2.05 -11.26 -6.94
C ILE A 106 1.59 -12.34 -5.95
N GLY A 107 2.55 -12.95 -5.24
CA GLY A 107 2.28 -13.87 -4.15
C GLY A 107 2.10 -13.16 -2.80
N VAL A 108 1.30 -13.76 -1.91
CA VAL A 108 1.21 -13.31 -0.51
C VAL A 108 2.55 -13.47 0.20
N SER A 109 3.30 -14.53 -0.10
CA SER A 109 4.65 -14.73 0.42
C SER A 109 5.58 -13.57 0.05
N ASP A 110 5.48 -13.05 -1.17
CA ASP A 110 6.27 -11.91 -1.64
C ASP A 110 5.84 -10.61 -0.94
N LEU A 111 4.54 -10.39 -0.76
CA LEU A 111 4.02 -9.24 0.00
C LEU A 111 4.50 -9.25 1.45
N ASN A 112 4.45 -10.41 2.12
CA ASN A 112 4.98 -10.56 3.47
C ASN A 112 6.48 -10.26 3.53
N ARG A 113 7.25 -10.77 2.56
CA ARG A 113 8.69 -10.52 2.45
C ARG A 113 9.03 -9.06 2.26
N VAL A 114 8.31 -8.37 1.37
CA VAL A 114 8.47 -6.93 1.13
C VAL A 114 8.21 -6.13 2.41
N LEU A 115 7.12 -6.42 3.11
CA LEU A 115 6.78 -5.76 4.37
C LEU A 115 7.81 -6.06 5.47
N HIS A 116 8.32 -7.30 5.53
CA HIS A 116 9.39 -7.65 6.46
C HIS A 116 10.66 -6.85 6.18
N LEU A 117 11.12 -6.81 4.93
CA LEU A 117 12.29 -6.03 4.53
C LEU A 117 12.11 -4.54 4.81
N ALA A 118 10.93 -4.00 4.56
CA ALA A 118 10.62 -2.60 4.86
C ALA A 118 10.73 -2.28 6.35
N ARG A 119 10.32 -3.20 7.22
CA ARG A 119 10.48 -3.04 8.68
C ARG A 119 11.95 -3.06 9.10
N VAL A 120 12.72 -4.02 8.57
CA VAL A 120 14.15 -4.16 8.89
C VAL A 120 14.94 -2.94 8.48
N GLU A 121 14.66 -2.42 7.27
CA GLU A 121 15.35 -1.26 6.69
C GLU A 121 14.74 0.09 7.12
N GLY A 122 13.62 0.09 7.83
CA GLY A 122 12.94 1.32 8.28
C GLY A 122 12.40 2.18 7.16
N LEU A 123 11.89 1.56 6.07
CA LEU A 123 11.49 2.26 4.86
C LEU A 123 10.22 3.07 5.07
N ASP A 124 10.11 4.19 4.38
CA ASP A 124 8.94 5.06 4.43
C ASP A 124 8.07 4.97 3.18
N VAL A 125 8.70 4.86 2.00
CA VAL A 125 8.03 4.64 0.71
C VAL A 125 8.83 3.64 -0.09
N PHE A 126 8.18 2.59 -0.60
CA PHE A 126 8.85 1.54 -1.36
C PHE A 126 7.90 0.84 -2.32
N SER A 127 8.44 0.08 -3.23
CA SER A 127 7.71 -0.82 -4.12
C SER A 127 8.53 -2.07 -4.37
N PRO A 128 7.89 -3.23 -4.58
CA PRO A 128 8.54 -4.35 -5.23
C PRO A 128 9.09 -3.95 -6.60
N VAL A 129 10.13 -4.63 -7.05
CA VAL A 129 10.60 -4.51 -8.44
C VAL A 129 9.78 -5.42 -9.35
N LEU A 130 9.71 -5.07 -10.62
CA LEU A 130 9.08 -5.89 -11.66
C LEU A 130 10.06 -6.93 -12.18
N THR A 131 9.56 -8.10 -12.52
CA THR A 131 10.31 -9.14 -13.23
C THR A 131 10.56 -8.72 -14.69
N HIS A 132 11.53 -9.32 -15.36
CA HIS A 132 11.91 -8.93 -16.74
C HIS A 132 10.86 -9.23 -17.79
N ASP A 133 9.91 -10.11 -17.51
CA ASP A 133 8.77 -10.46 -18.36
C ASP A 133 7.53 -9.60 -18.09
N SER A 134 7.59 -8.70 -17.11
CA SER A 134 6.50 -7.77 -16.80
C SER A 134 6.42 -6.64 -17.84
N ARG A 135 5.24 -6.10 -18.03
CA ARG A 135 5.08 -4.79 -18.67
C ARG A 135 5.57 -3.70 -17.73
N TYR A 136 6.28 -2.73 -18.24
CA TYR A 136 6.84 -1.63 -17.44
C TYR A 136 6.79 -0.30 -18.18
N THR A 137 6.60 0.77 -17.46
CA THR A 137 6.71 2.14 -17.97
C THR A 137 8.17 2.60 -17.90
N HIS A 138 8.87 2.24 -16.84
CA HIS A 138 10.22 2.68 -16.56
C HIS A 138 11.17 1.50 -16.40
N ARG A 139 12.19 1.43 -17.26
CA ARG A 139 13.18 0.33 -17.22
C ARG A 139 13.90 0.20 -15.87
N TRP A 140 14.00 1.27 -15.12
CA TRP A 140 14.60 1.23 -13.80
C TRP A 140 13.73 0.51 -12.76
N SER A 141 12.43 0.31 -12.99
CA SER A 141 11.58 -0.49 -12.09
C SER A 141 11.83 -2.00 -12.18
N LEU A 142 12.55 -2.46 -13.23
CA LEU A 142 12.87 -3.88 -13.41
C LEU A 142 13.92 -4.36 -12.41
N GLN A 143 13.82 -5.64 -12.08
CA GLN A 143 14.73 -6.39 -11.26
C GLN A 143 16.19 -6.21 -11.72
N GLN A 144 17.11 -6.01 -10.78
CA GLN A 144 18.54 -5.97 -11.04
C GLN A 144 19.23 -7.12 -10.32
N PRO A 145 20.01 -7.97 -11.02
CA PRO A 145 20.73 -9.06 -10.39
C PRO A 145 21.62 -8.56 -9.25
N HIS A 146 21.71 -9.35 -8.19
CA HIS A 146 22.57 -9.12 -7.02
C HIS A 146 22.27 -7.89 -6.16
N ARG A 147 21.10 -7.27 -6.30
CA ARG A 147 20.66 -6.17 -5.43
C ARG A 147 19.36 -6.52 -4.73
N LEU A 148 19.35 -6.56 -3.41
CA LEU A 148 18.11 -6.75 -2.62
C LEU A 148 17.24 -5.51 -2.63
N PHE A 149 17.83 -4.33 -2.70
CA PHE A 149 17.13 -3.04 -2.77
C PHE A 149 18.00 -1.99 -3.44
N ARG A 150 17.40 -0.88 -3.79
CA ARG A 150 18.08 0.33 -4.23
C ARG A 150 17.27 1.57 -3.90
N ASP A 151 17.97 2.64 -3.58
CA ASP A 151 17.37 3.95 -3.39
C ASP A 151 16.95 4.51 -4.75
N VAL A 152 15.82 5.21 -4.77
CA VAL A 152 15.24 5.85 -5.96
C VAL A 152 14.71 7.23 -5.58
N ASP A 153 14.61 8.11 -6.56
CA ASP A 153 14.07 9.46 -6.32
C ASP A 153 12.55 9.47 -6.15
N TRP A 154 11.87 8.43 -6.66
CA TRP A 154 10.43 8.26 -6.58
C TRP A 154 10.03 6.81 -6.85
N VAL A 155 8.85 6.42 -6.37
CA VAL A 155 8.28 5.07 -6.51
C VAL A 155 7.03 5.18 -7.38
N GLU A 156 6.95 4.34 -8.42
CA GLU A 156 5.82 4.30 -9.33
C GLU A 156 4.53 3.86 -8.62
N VAL A 157 3.40 4.45 -9.03
CA VAL A 157 2.09 4.25 -8.38
C VAL A 157 1.39 2.93 -8.73
N MET A 158 2.04 2.00 -9.41
CA MET A 158 1.48 0.71 -9.80
C MET A 158 1.27 -0.23 -8.60
N MET A 159 2.27 -0.32 -7.73
CA MET A 159 2.22 -1.13 -6.49
C MET A 159 3.05 -0.51 -5.36
N PRO A 160 2.80 0.75 -5.01
CA PRO A 160 3.55 1.43 -3.97
C PRO A 160 3.10 1.02 -2.58
N PHE A 161 4.04 1.08 -1.66
CA PHE A 161 3.81 0.97 -0.23
C PHE A 161 4.29 2.23 0.47
N TYR A 162 3.50 2.69 1.42
CA TYR A 162 3.77 3.89 2.19
C TYR A 162 3.70 3.55 3.68
N LYS A 163 4.62 4.08 4.47
CA LYS A 163 4.42 4.12 5.91
C LYS A 163 3.13 4.86 6.23
N GLY A 164 2.31 4.35 7.14
CA GLY A 164 0.99 4.92 7.38
C GLY A 164 0.99 6.42 7.65
N GLN A 165 1.99 6.91 8.41
CA GLN A 165 2.15 8.35 8.68
C GLN A 165 2.40 9.17 7.41
N VAL A 166 3.18 8.63 6.46
CA VAL A 166 3.47 9.29 5.18
C VAL A 166 2.22 9.39 4.33
N PHE A 167 1.46 8.28 4.26
CA PHE A 167 0.21 8.25 3.51
C PHE A 167 -0.82 9.26 4.05
N ILE A 168 -1.00 9.30 5.36
CA ILE A 168 -1.95 10.25 6.00
C ILE A 168 -1.47 11.70 5.84
N ALA A 169 -0.17 11.96 5.93
CA ALA A 169 0.36 13.30 5.66
C ALA A 169 0.12 13.77 4.21
N ALA A 170 0.10 12.82 3.26
CA ALA A 170 -0.20 13.08 1.84
C ALA A 170 -1.70 13.24 1.56
N SER A 171 -2.55 12.61 2.35
CA SER A 171 -3.99 12.46 2.04
C SER A 171 -4.75 13.77 1.81
N PRO A 172 -4.47 14.91 2.49
CA PRO A 172 -5.15 16.18 2.20
C PRO A 172 -4.93 16.70 0.78
N PHE A 173 -3.85 16.26 0.11
CA PHE A 173 -3.47 16.71 -1.22
C PHE A 173 -3.97 15.79 -2.34
N PHE A 174 -4.50 14.62 -2.03
CA PHE A 174 -4.95 13.67 -3.08
C PHE A 174 -6.04 14.26 -3.97
N LYS A 175 -6.92 15.10 -3.42
CA LYS A 175 -7.95 15.82 -4.18
C LYS A 175 -7.41 16.70 -5.32
N ASP A 176 -6.14 17.15 -5.20
CA ASP A 176 -5.52 18.04 -6.18
C ASP A 176 -4.83 17.24 -7.32
N PHE A 177 -4.77 15.90 -7.18
CA PHE A 177 -4.11 14.98 -8.11
C PHE A 177 -5.05 13.83 -8.52
N VAL A 178 -6.23 14.15 -9.01
CA VAL A 178 -7.31 13.18 -9.31
C VAL A 178 -6.84 12.04 -10.21
N SER A 179 -6.04 12.35 -11.25
CA SER A 179 -5.49 11.35 -12.16
C SER A 179 -4.37 10.48 -11.57
N SER A 180 -3.91 10.73 -10.34
CA SER A 180 -2.66 10.25 -9.74
C SER A 180 -1.36 10.70 -10.43
N TRP A 181 -1.44 11.39 -11.57
CA TRP A 181 -0.27 11.97 -12.21
C TRP A 181 0.43 12.96 -11.28
N GLY A 182 1.68 12.69 -10.99
CA GLY A 182 2.49 13.52 -10.11
C GLY A 182 2.51 13.07 -8.65
N PHE A 183 1.77 12.05 -8.24
CA PHE A 183 1.94 11.47 -6.91
C PHE A 183 3.39 11.02 -6.68
N ASP A 184 3.89 10.24 -7.62
CA ASP A 184 5.23 9.67 -7.63
C ASP A 184 6.32 10.75 -7.76
N LYS A 185 6.21 11.62 -8.75
CA LYS A 185 7.27 12.58 -9.12
C LYS A 185 7.23 13.91 -8.35
N TYR A 186 6.07 14.29 -7.83
CA TYR A 186 5.88 15.60 -7.21
C TYR A 186 5.39 15.51 -5.77
N LEU A 187 4.22 14.90 -5.53
CA LEU A 187 3.58 14.93 -4.21
C LEU A 187 4.43 14.24 -3.14
N PHE A 188 4.77 12.98 -3.33
CA PHE A 188 5.55 12.24 -2.33
C PHE A 188 6.99 12.77 -2.18
N PRO A 189 7.72 13.16 -3.25
CA PRO A 189 8.99 13.85 -3.11
C PRO A 189 8.91 15.21 -2.41
N MET A 190 7.81 15.95 -2.58
CA MET A 190 7.59 17.20 -1.83
C MET A 190 7.38 16.93 -0.34
N ILE A 191 6.58 15.92 -0.01
CA ILE A 191 6.35 15.48 1.38
C ILE A 191 7.66 14.98 1.99
N GLN A 192 8.46 14.21 1.24
CA GLN A 192 9.78 13.78 1.65
C GLN A 192 10.66 14.96 2.07
N LYS A 193 10.73 15.99 1.24
CA LYS A 193 11.51 17.21 1.54
C LYS A 193 10.98 17.95 2.77
N ALA A 194 9.66 17.99 2.95
CA ALA A 194 9.04 18.68 4.08
C ALA A 194 9.28 17.94 5.41
N ILE A 195 9.27 16.61 5.40
CA ILE A 195 9.43 15.75 6.59
C ILE A 195 10.92 15.40 6.86
N LYS A 196 11.85 15.75 5.97
CA LYS A 196 13.33 15.59 6.04
C LYS A 196 13.90 14.17 6.18
N PHE A 197 13.10 13.09 6.28
CA PHE A 197 13.59 11.74 6.58
C PHE A 197 12.91 10.60 5.81
N ILE A 198 12.17 10.88 4.73
CA ILE A 198 11.51 9.83 3.95
C ILE A 198 12.49 9.23 2.94
N MET A 199 12.70 7.91 3.01
CA MET A 199 13.50 7.15 2.03
C MET A 199 12.61 6.43 1.03
N PHE A 200 12.92 6.57 -0.26
CA PHE A 200 12.28 5.81 -1.34
C PHE A 200 13.17 4.64 -1.78
N ARG A 201 12.60 3.42 -1.79
CA ARG A 201 13.34 2.22 -2.22
C ARG A 201 12.52 1.30 -3.09
N LEU A 202 13.20 0.62 -4.01
CA LEU A 202 12.70 -0.55 -4.70
C LEU A 202 13.26 -1.81 -4.04
N LEU A 203 12.40 -2.77 -3.78
CA LEU A 203 12.73 -4.03 -3.13
C LEU A 203 12.65 -5.20 -4.12
N LEU A 204 13.68 -6.04 -4.10
CA LEU A 204 13.71 -7.29 -4.85
C LEU A 204 12.84 -8.34 -4.15
N LEU A 205 11.97 -8.98 -4.90
CA LEU A 205 11.19 -10.15 -4.51
C LEU A 205 11.92 -11.45 -4.80
#